data_b24bb89796884b0e107a3ab48661ef37
#
_entry.id   b24bb89796884b0e107a3ab48661ef37
#
_cell.length_a   1.000
_cell.length_b   1.000
_cell.length_c   1.000
_cell.angle_alpha   90.00
_cell.angle_beta   90.00
_cell.angle_gamma   90.00
#
_symmetry.space_group_name_H-M   'P 1'
#
loop_
_entity.id
_entity.type
_entity.pdbx_description
1 polymer ?
#
loop_
_entity_poly.entity_id
_entity_poly.type
_entity_poly.pdbx_seq_one_letter_code
_entity_poly.pdbx_strand_id
1 'polypeptide(L)'
;VRVRDITLPPERTLQITNWFSMGNIAAYHGVTMWSESFWKVLDVYARFMADYRQNAARTMLFDLITASEDPQGRLTFDFSRFDRFVEMLEKAGLIGTIEGSHLAYRTDWKTHVLKGHRPVTTLPDGSQKKWVYVEVDSPEQREFLAQFLPALVKHLQEKGWRDRYVQHLSDEPVAANAAAYNALAAMVREFAPGVKTIDATMCREVAGSVDIWVPQPSEIDRNREFFDSRRKLGEQVWIYTCLNPKGRYMNRFIDYHLLSPRLIHWMNFKYGFEGYLHWGLNFQLGDAFKNVERGYPNPNNLPAGDSHIVYPGRYGPIPSIRFDAMRDGIEDYELLRLLAHSRGAGARRICDSVVRSMTDYTLDPSEFRKARARLLDALEKAH
;
A
#
# COMPACT_ATOMS: atom_id res chain seq x y z
N VAL A 1 -29.65 -17.64 -10.84
CA VAL A 1 -28.41 -16.94 -11.22
C VAL A 1 -28.54 -16.52 -12.67
N ARG A 2 -28.28 -15.24 -12.98
CA ARG A 2 -28.17 -14.74 -14.37
C ARG A 2 -26.69 -14.54 -14.68
N VAL A 3 -26.16 -15.28 -15.62
CA VAL A 3 -24.81 -15.06 -16.16
C VAL A 3 -24.90 -13.93 -17.18
N ARG A 4 -23.95 -13.01 -17.13
CA ARG A 4 -23.84 -11.84 -18.02
C ARG A 4 -22.69 -12.07 -18.99
N ASP A 5 -22.82 -11.59 -20.19
CA ASP A 5 -21.74 -11.59 -21.19
C ASP A 5 -20.82 -10.37 -20.97
N ILE A 6 -20.18 -10.39 -19.81
CA ILE A 6 -19.25 -9.34 -19.37
C ILE A 6 -18.07 -10.04 -18.71
N THR A 7 -16.88 -9.77 -19.20
CA THR A 7 -15.62 -10.24 -18.59
C THR A 7 -14.86 -9.07 -18.03
N LEU A 8 -14.39 -9.22 -16.79
CA LEU A 8 -13.47 -8.24 -16.20
C LEU A 8 -12.15 -8.25 -16.99
N PRO A 9 -11.60 -7.09 -17.33
CA PRO A 9 -10.30 -7.03 -17.99
C PRO A 9 -9.22 -7.66 -17.10
N PRO A 10 -8.23 -8.34 -17.69
CA PRO A 10 -7.10 -8.89 -16.94
C PRO A 10 -6.27 -7.78 -16.28
N GLU A 11 -6.20 -6.61 -16.92
CA GLU A 11 -5.56 -5.43 -16.39
C GLU A 11 -6.32 -4.87 -15.19
N ARG A 12 -5.60 -4.55 -14.14
CA ARG A 12 -6.12 -3.93 -12.93
C ARG A 12 -5.69 -2.47 -12.93
N THR A 13 -6.63 -1.56 -13.11
CA THR A 13 -6.33 -0.13 -13.26
C THR A 13 -6.21 0.58 -11.91
N LEU A 14 -6.94 0.12 -10.88
CA LEU A 14 -6.81 0.62 -9.52
C LEU A 14 -5.64 -0.06 -8.82
N GLN A 15 -4.71 0.72 -8.29
CA GLN A 15 -3.62 0.19 -7.48
C GLN A 15 -4.14 -0.15 -6.08
N ILE A 16 -3.97 -1.39 -5.66
CA ILE A 16 -4.43 -1.87 -4.34
C ILE A 16 -3.25 -2.43 -3.57
N THR A 17 -2.96 -1.81 -2.44
CA THR A 17 -1.97 -2.31 -1.50
C THR A 17 -2.56 -2.44 -0.10
N ASN A 18 -2.48 -3.64 0.44
CA ASN A 18 -2.63 -3.89 1.87
C ASN A 18 -1.28 -4.39 2.39
N TRP A 19 -0.65 -3.60 3.24
CA TRP A 19 0.60 -4.03 3.84
C TRP A 19 0.38 -5.24 4.74
N PHE A 20 1.32 -6.16 4.74
CA PHE A 20 1.22 -7.40 5.49
C PHE A 20 2.49 -7.69 6.30
N SER A 21 2.33 -8.42 7.38
CA SER A 21 3.39 -8.82 8.28
C SER A 21 3.88 -10.23 7.93
N MET A 22 5.07 -10.31 7.34
CA MET A 22 5.77 -11.58 7.12
C MET A 22 6.11 -12.27 8.45
N GLY A 23 6.44 -11.49 9.49
CA GLY A 23 6.70 -12.00 10.83
C GLY A 23 5.49 -12.70 11.45
N ASN A 24 4.28 -12.14 11.31
CA ASN A 24 3.06 -12.77 11.79
C ASN A 24 2.73 -14.05 11.01
N ILE A 25 2.99 -14.07 9.70
CA ILE A 25 2.85 -15.28 8.88
C ILE A 25 3.78 -16.38 9.41
N ALA A 26 5.07 -16.06 9.56
CA ALA A 26 6.05 -17.01 10.05
C ALA A 26 5.71 -17.53 11.44
N ALA A 27 5.38 -16.64 12.37
CA ALA A 27 5.05 -16.98 13.76
C ALA A 27 3.82 -17.88 13.86
N TYR A 28 2.73 -17.57 13.13
CA TYR A 28 1.51 -18.38 13.16
C TYR A 28 1.72 -19.79 12.62
N HIS A 29 2.44 -19.91 11.52
CA HIS A 29 2.69 -21.21 10.87
C HIS A 29 3.88 -21.98 11.48
N GLY A 30 4.56 -21.43 12.49
CA GLY A 30 5.69 -22.05 13.16
C GLY A 30 6.88 -22.30 12.22
N VAL A 31 7.09 -21.42 11.24
CA VAL A 31 8.18 -21.52 10.27
C VAL A 31 9.26 -20.47 10.54
N THR A 32 10.51 -20.85 10.33
CA THR A 32 11.63 -19.92 10.45
C THR A 32 11.64 -18.97 9.25
N MET A 33 11.78 -17.67 9.51
CA MET A 33 11.91 -16.66 8.46
C MET A 33 13.00 -17.05 7.45
N TRP A 34 12.69 -16.88 6.17
CA TRP A 34 13.56 -17.15 5.03
C TRP A 34 13.89 -18.62 4.76
N SER A 35 13.34 -19.57 5.54
CA SER A 35 13.42 -21.00 5.24
C SER A 35 12.56 -21.38 4.02
N GLU A 36 12.79 -22.53 3.40
CA GLU A 36 11.96 -23.02 2.30
C GLU A 36 10.49 -23.23 2.71
N SER A 37 10.23 -23.59 3.96
CA SER A 37 8.88 -23.68 4.50
C SER A 37 8.21 -22.31 4.61
N PHE A 38 8.96 -21.27 5.01
CA PHE A 38 8.45 -19.90 5.02
C PHE A 38 8.05 -19.44 3.60
N TRP A 39 8.91 -19.65 2.60
CA TRP A 39 8.63 -19.25 1.23
C TRP A 39 7.39 -19.96 0.66
N LYS A 40 7.19 -21.22 0.98
CA LYS A 40 5.99 -21.98 0.59
C LYS A 40 4.72 -21.39 1.21
N VAL A 41 4.76 -21.04 2.49
CA VAL A 41 3.63 -20.40 3.17
C VAL A 41 3.37 -19.02 2.59
N LEU A 42 4.41 -18.23 2.38
CA LEU A 42 4.29 -16.88 1.82
C LEU A 42 3.70 -16.90 0.39
N ASP A 43 4.03 -17.88 -0.44
CA ASP A 43 3.43 -18.07 -1.78
C ASP A 43 1.91 -18.30 -1.70
N VAL A 44 1.44 -19.04 -0.69
CA VAL A 44 -0.01 -19.21 -0.45
C VAL A 44 -0.69 -17.88 -0.14
N TYR A 45 -0.07 -17.05 0.71
CA TYR A 45 -0.58 -15.71 1.01
C TYR A 45 -0.51 -14.78 -0.21
N ALA A 46 0.54 -14.86 -1.00
CA ALA A 46 0.69 -14.05 -2.21
C ALA A 46 -0.43 -14.33 -3.22
N ARG A 47 -0.71 -15.62 -3.52
CA ARG A 47 -1.82 -16.01 -4.40
C ARG A 47 -3.16 -15.57 -3.85
N PHE A 48 -3.39 -15.77 -2.56
CA PHE A 48 -4.60 -15.31 -1.90
C PHE A 48 -4.80 -13.79 -2.05
N MET A 49 -3.76 -12.99 -1.82
CA MET A 49 -3.85 -11.52 -2.01
C MET A 49 -4.15 -11.16 -3.47
N ALA A 50 -3.54 -11.86 -4.43
CA ALA A 50 -3.80 -11.67 -5.86
C ALA A 50 -5.26 -12.02 -6.23
N ASP A 51 -5.82 -13.09 -5.68
CA ASP A 51 -7.23 -13.47 -5.86
C ASP A 51 -8.19 -12.40 -5.29
N TYR A 52 -7.75 -11.68 -4.26
CA TYR A 52 -8.44 -10.52 -3.70
C TYR A 52 -8.09 -9.20 -4.38
N ARG A 53 -7.56 -9.26 -5.62
CA ARG A 53 -7.32 -8.13 -6.51
C ARG A 53 -6.22 -7.17 -6.05
N GLN A 54 -5.42 -7.50 -5.04
CA GLN A 54 -4.24 -6.73 -4.70
C GLN A 54 -3.22 -6.85 -5.84
N ASN A 55 -2.61 -5.72 -6.23
CA ASN A 55 -1.66 -5.64 -7.33
C ASN A 55 -0.47 -4.70 -7.04
N ALA A 56 -0.40 -4.15 -5.85
CA ALA A 56 0.77 -3.45 -5.35
C ALA A 56 1.24 -4.10 -4.05
N ALA A 57 2.53 -4.14 -3.80
CA ALA A 57 3.10 -4.78 -2.61
C ALA A 57 4.28 -4.02 -2.05
N ARG A 58 4.22 -3.76 -0.75
CA ARG A 58 5.34 -3.19 0.00
C ARG A 58 6.42 -4.25 0.21
N THR A 59 7.60 -3.96 -0.30
CA THR A 59 8.80 -4.76 -0.05
C THR A 59 9.50 -4.24 1.20
N MET A 60 9.88 -5.13 2.10
CA MET A 60 10.66 -4.77 3.28
C MET A 60 12.15 -4.73 2.89
N LEU A 61 12.58 -3.63 2.22
CA LEU A 61 13.89 -3.52 1.56
C LEU A 61 15.04 -4.03 2.43
N PHE A 62 15.14 -3.55 3.66
CA PHE A 62 16.27 -3.85 4.53
C PHE A 62 16.17 -5.17 5.29
N ASP A 63 15.05 -5.91 5.16
CA ASP A 63 14.94 -7.30 5.55
C ASP A 63 15.27 -8.25 4.38
N LEU A 64 15.08 -7.76 3.14
CA LEU A 64 15.26 -8.51 1.91
C LEU A 64 16.62 -8.29 1.25
N ILE A 65 17.30 -7.20 1.57
CA ILE A 65 18.63 -6.82 1.03
C ILE A 65 19.61 -6.83 2.18
N THR A 66 20.77 -7.43 1.98
CA THR A 66 21.88 -7.37 2.91
C THR A 66 23.06 -6.64 2.27
N ALA A 67 23.98 -6.14 3.09
CA ALA A 67 25.18 -5.44 2.61
C ALA A 67 26.45 -6.07 3.17
N SER A 68 27.55 -5.90 2.44
CA SER A 68 28.91 -6.16 2.92
C SER A 68 29.73 -4.89 2.74
N GLU A 69 30.56 -4.55 3.72
CA GLU A 69 31.44 -3.38 3.70
C GLU A 69 32.89 -3.83 3.53
N ASP A 70 33.63 -3.22 2.61
CA ASP A 70 35.06 -3.48 2.46
C ASP A 70 35.91 -2.59 3.41
N PRO A 71 37.24 -2.84 3.54
CA PRO A 71 38.11 -2.04 4.40
C PRO A 71 38.15 -0.52 4.07
N GLN A 72 37.66 -0.14 2.89
CA GLN A 72 37.58 1.24 2.44
C GLN A 72 36.19 1.86 2.65
N GLY A 73 35.26 1.14 3.28
CA GLY A 73 33.88 1.60 3.54
C GLY A 73 32.94 1.51 2.34
N ARG A 74 33.34 0.81 1.27
CA ARG A 74 32.48 0.62 0.09
C ARG A 74 31.53 -0.54 0.34
N LEU A 75 30.25 -0.32 -0.01
CA LEU A 75 29.18 -1.28 0.20
C LEU A 75 28.92 -2.11 -1.06
N THR A 76 28.73 -3.40 -0.87
CA THR A 76 28.19 -4.33 -1.86
C THR A 76 26.87 -4.86 -1.35
N PHE A 77 25.86 -4.93 -2.22
CA PHE A 77 24.49 -5.32 -1.83
C PHE A 77 24.12 -6.66 -2.44
N ASP A 78 23.54 -7.54 -1.63
CA ASP A 78 22.95 -8.81 -2.06
C ASP A 78 21.42 -8.67 -2.18
N PHE A 79 20.93 -8.77 -3.40
CA PHE A 79 19.51 -8.67 -3.77
C PHE A 79 18.82 -10.03 -3.90
N SER A 80 19.50 -11.15 -3.66
CA SER A 80 18.96 -12.51 -3.93
C SER A 80 17.63 -12.78 -3.26
N ARG A 81 17.46 -12.33 -2.01
CA ARG A 81 16.20 -12.50 -1.27
C ARG A 81 15.12 -11.54 -1.78
N PHE A 82 15.48 -10.32 -2.17
CA PHE A 82 14.59 -9.35 -2.79
C PHE A 82 14.07 -9.89 -4.13
N ASP A 83 14.94 -10.45 -4.95
CA ASP A 83 14.58 -11.08 -6.22
C ASP A 83 13.57 -12.19 -6.03
N ARG A 84 13.89 -13.13 -5.13
CA ARG A 84 13.01 -14.26 -4.84
C ARG A 84 11.62 -13.78 -4.37
N PHE A 85 11.58 -12.73 -3.56
CA PHE A 85 10.33 -12.15 -3.08
C PHE A 85 9.51 -11.55 -4.23
N VAL A 86 10.11 -10.69 -5.05
CA VAL A 86 9.42 -10.04 -6.17
C VAL A 86 8.97 -11.06 -7.20
N GLU A 87 9.84 -11.99 -7.63
CA GLU A 87 9.52 -13.04 -8.60
C GLU A 87 8.38 -13.96 -8.11
N MET A 88 8.35 -14.27 -6.82
CA MET A 88 7.25 -15.03 -6.21
C MET A 88 5.92 -14.26 -6.30
N LEU A 89 5.92 -12.96 -6.00
CA LEU A 89 4.72 -12.13 -6.10
C LEU A 89 4.26 -11.98 -7.55
N GLU A 90 5.17 -11.83 -8.52
CA GLU A 90 4.86 -11.82 -9.96
C GLU A 90 4.20 -13.12 -10.39
N LYS A 91 4.78 -14.26 -10.02
CA LYS A 91 4.23 -15.58 -10.31
C LYS A 91 2.86 -15.79 -9.69
N ALA A 92 2.59 -15.20 -8.54
CA ALA A 92 1.27 -15.20 -7.90
C ALA A 92 0.26 -14.26 -8.59
N GLY A 93 0.70 -13.39 -9.53
CA GLY A 93 -0.15 -12.40 -10.18
C GLY A 93 -0.46 -11.18 -9.30
N LEU A 94 0.37 -10.94 -8.26
CA LEU A 94 0.11 -9.87 -7.30
C LEU A 94 0.71 -8.53 -7.72
N ILE A 95 1.83 -8.50 -8.43
CA ILE A 95 2.58 -7.26 -8.66
C ILE A 95 2.19 -6.54 -9.94
N GLY A 96 1.60 -5.31 -9.81
CA GLY A 96 1.69 -4.21 -10.74
C GLY A 96 2.71 -3.18 -10.27
N THR A 97 2.62 -2.75 -9.00
CA THR A 97 3.55 -1.79 -8.37
C THR A 97 4.39 -2.45 -7.28
N ILE A 98 5.70 -2.20 -7.31
CA ILE A 98 6.67 -2.60 -6.29
C ILE A 98 6.90 -1.39 -5.38
N GLU A 99 6.42 -1.46 -4.14
CA GLU A 99 6.62 -0.40 -3.16
C GLU A 99 7.89 -0.67 -2.34
N GLY A 100 8.93 0.14 -2.50
CA GLY A 100 10.07 0.14 -1.59
C GLY A 100 9.64 0.61 -0.20
N SER A 101 10.05 -0.10 0.85
CA SER A 101 9.73 0.32 2.22
C SER A 101 10.38 1.67 2.57
N HIS A 102 9.91 2.30 3.64
CA HIS A 102 10.41 3.59 4.09
C HIS A 102 11.94 3.60 4.26
N LEU A 103 12.59 4.64 3.76
CA LEU A 103 14.03 4.87 3.96
C LEU A 103 14.35 5.49 5.32
N ALA A 104 13.35 6.06 5.96
CA ALA A 104 13.43 6.63 7.29
C ALA A 104 12.14 6.37 8.10
N TYR A 105 12.23 6.54 9.41
CA TYR A 105 11.09 6.39 10.32
C TYR A 105 11.23 7.33 11.52
N ARG A 106 10.14 7.55 12.21
CA ARG A 106 10.12 8.18 13.54
C ARG A 106 10.35 7.12 14.60
N THR A 107 11.18 7.41 15.60
CA THR A 107 11.42 6.47 16.71
C THR A 107 10.18 6.26 17.59
N ASP A 108 9.32 7.26 17.65
CA ASP A 108 7.98 7.21 18.21
C ASP A 108 7.08 8.30 17.61
N TRP A 109 5.79 8.24 17.88
CA TRP A 109 4.81 9.20 17.36
C TRP A 109 4.89 10.61 18.02
N LYS A 110 5.67 10.78 19.07
CA LYS A 110 5.87 12.06 19.76
C LYS A 110 7.10 12.79 19.26
N THR A 111 8.08 12.08 18.69
CA THR A 111 9.26 12.68 18.11
C THR A 111 9.03 13.14 16.67
N HIS A 112 9.62 14.26 16.31
CA HIS A 112 9.64 14.78 14.97
C HIS A 112 10.93 14.44 14.21
N VAL A 113 11.89 13.79 14.87
CA VAL A 113 13.17 13.40 14.30
C VAL A 113 13.00 12.18 13.42
N LEU A 114 13.45 12.26 12.18
CA LEU A 114 13.52 11.15 11.25
C LEU A 114 14.88 10.46 11.35
N LYS A 115 14.86 9.14 11.47
CA LYS A 115 16.05 8.29 11.51
C LYS A 115 16.11 7.43 10.26
N GLY A 116 17.29 7.36 9.65
CA GLY A 116 17.52 6.55 8.45
C GLY A 116 17.49 5.06 8.75
N HIS A 117 16.93 4.30 7.82
CA HIS A 117 16.99 2.83 7.77
C HIS A 117 18.20 2.36 6.97
N ARG A 118 18.81 1.24 7.40
CA ARG A 118 19.90 0.58 6.70
C ARG A 118 19.79 -0.94 6.80
N PRO A 119 20.30 -1.71 5.81
CA PRO A 119 20.36 -3.16 5.91
C PRO A 119 21.38 -3.60 6.97
N VAL A 120 21.24 -4.84 7.42
CA VAL A 120 22.32 -5.50 8.17
C VAL A 120 23.54 -5.57 7.27
N THR A 121 24.68 -5.08 7.77
CA THR A 121 25.94 -4.98 7.03
C THR A 121 27.00 -5.88 7.66
N THR A 122 27.60 -6.77 6.86
CA THR A 122 28.76 -7.57 7.27
C THR A 122 30.03 -6.74 7.08
N LEU A 123 30.80 -6.59 8.16
CA LEU A 123 32.07 -5.85 8.20
C LEU A 123 33.24 -6.72 7.72
N PRO A 124 34.44 -6.12 7.41
CA PRO A 124 35.60 -6.86 6.94
C PRO A 124 36.10 -7.97 7.87
N ASP A 125 35.88 -7.82 9.17
CA ASP A 125 36.20 -8.83 10.19
C ASP A 125 35.16 -9.93 10.33
N GLY A 126 34.10 -9.92 9.50
CA GLY A 126 32.99 -10.87 9.53
C GLY A 126 31.92 -10.57 10.57
N SER A 127 32.11 -9.56 11.40
CA SER A 127 31.08 -9.13 12.34
C SER A 127 29.90 -8.44 11.62
N GLN A 128 28.74 -8.40 12.29
CA GLN A 128 27.56 -7.76 11.72
C GLN A 128 27.25 -6.44 12.41
N LYS A 129 27.26 -5.36 11.63
CA LYS A 129 26.78 -4.05 12.05
C LYS A 129 25.26 -4.03 11.92
N LYS A 130 24.59 -4.12 13.06
CA LYS A 130 23.14 -3.91 13.13
C LYS A 130 22.89 -2.40 13.23
N TRP A 131 21.89 -1.95 12.52
CA TRP A 131 21.25 -0.63 12.56
C TRP A 131 21.94 0.47 13.39
N VAL A 132 22.58 1.40 12.72
CA VAL A 132 22.97 2.67 13.30
C VAL A 132 21.85 3.66 12.98
N TYR A 133 21.13 4.10 14.02
CA TYR A 133 20.08 5.11 13.89
C TYR A 133 20.70 6.50 13.76
N VAL A 134 21.02 6.89 12.54
CA VAL A 134 21.50 8.24 12.23
C VAL A 134 20.36 9.13 11.80
N GLU A 135 20.48 10.43 11.97
CA GLU A 135 19.51 11.39 11.45
C GLU A 135 19.48 11.33 9.91
N VAL A 136 18.30 11.52 9.35
CA VAL A 136 18.09 11.32 7.92
C VAL A 136 18.88 12.27 7.05
N ASP A 137 19.21 13.45 7.57
CA ASP A 137 20.00 14.51 6.93
C ASP A 137 21.48 14.50 7.31
N SER A 138 21.93 13.48 8.07
CA SER A 138 23.34 13.34 8.46
C SER A 138 24.25 12.98 7.27
N PRO A 139 25.54 13.35 7.32
CA PRO A 139 26.53 12.93 6.31
C PRO A 139 26.58 11.40 6.13
N GLU A 140 26.48 10.65 7.22
CA GLU A 140 26.51 9.19 7.19
C GLU A 140 25.30 8.61 6.43
N GLN A 141 24.11 9.19 6.58
CA GLN A 141 22.94 8.75 5.85
C GLN A 141 23.06 9.07 4.37
N ARG A 142 23.57 10.26 4.04
CA ARG A 142 23.85 10.65 2.67
C ARG A 142 24.83 9.71 1.99
N GLU A 143 25.94 9.37 2.66
CA GLU A 143 26.95 8.43 2.14
C GLU A 143 26.38 7.05 1.88
N PHE A 144 25.56 6.53 2.78
CA PHE A 144 24.86 5.27 2.59
C PHE A 144 23.92 5.33 1.38
N LEU A 145 23.07 6.36 1.28
CA LEU A 145 22.11 6.49 0.18
C LEU A 145 22.80 6.70 -1.17
N ALA A 146 23.94 7.39 -1.18
CA ALA A 146 24.75 7.58 -2.39
C ALA A 146 25.33 6.26 -2.95
N GLN A 147 25.49 5.24 -2.10
CA GLN A 147 25.90 3.90 -2.53
C GLN A 147 24.70 2.99 -2.80
N PHE A 148 23.68 3.02 -1.92
CA PHE A 148 22.56 2.11 -1.97
C PHE A 148 21.61 2.40 -3.15
N LEU A 149 21.18 3.66 -3.32
CA LEU A 149 20.14 3.99 -4.28
C LEU A 149 20.58 3.77 -5.74
N PRO A 150 21.81 4.14 -6.17
CA PRO A 150 22.28 3.79 -7.51
C PRO A 150 22.39 2.27 -7.74
N ALA A 151 22.83 1.51 -6.73
CA ALA A 151 22.89 0.05 -6.82
C ALA A 151 21.49 -0.56 -6.95
N LEU A 152 20.53 -0.09 -6.17
CA LEU A 152 19.13 -0.51 -6.26
C LEU A 152 18.53 -0.18 -7.64
N VAL A 153 18.72 1.04 -8.13
CA VAL A 153 18.17 1.45 -9.45
C VAL A 153 18.77 0.62 -10.57
N LYS A 154 20.08 0.39 -10.55
CA LYS A 154 20.76 -0.48 -11.52
C LYS A 154 20.17 -1.89 -11.49
N HIS A 155 20.01 -2.47 -10.30
CA HIS A 155 19.44 -3.81 -10.12
C HIS A 155 17.98 -3.88 -10.64
N LEU A 156 17.15 -2.89 -10.29
CA LEU A 156 15.78 -2.79 -10.80
C LEU A 156 15.71 -2.67 -12.34
N GLN A 157 16.66 -1.97 -12.95
CA GLN A 157 16.78 -1.88 -14.41
C GLN A 157 17.16 -3.23 -15.03
N GLU A 158 18.15 -3.92 -14.47
CA GLU A 158 18.61 -5.25 -14.93
C GLU A 158 17.48 -6.30 -14.85
N LYS A 159 16.59 -6.18 -13.86
CA LYS A 159 15.40 -7.05 -13.69
C LYS A 159 14.18 -6.59 -14.49
N GLY A 160 14.18 -5.42 -15.11
CA GLY A 160 13.03 -4.85 -15.80
C GLY A 160 11.91 -4.37 -14.85
N TRP A 161 12.23 -4.08 -13.60
CA TRP A 161 11.25 -3.69 -12.56
C TRP A 161 11.17 -2.19 -12.33
N ARG A 162 12.11 -1.42 -12.86
CA ARG A 162 12.28 0.00 -12.54
C ARG A 162 11.01 0.85 -12.75
N ASP A 163 10.30 0.63 -13.85
CA ASP A 163 9.14 1.45 -14.22
C ASP A 163 7.91 1.18 -13.35
N ARG A 164 7.94 0.07 -12.60
CA ARG A 164 6.91 -0.32 -11.64
C ARG A 164 7.31 -0.05 -10.19
N TYR A 165 8.52 0.44 -9.96
CA TYR A 165 9.02 0.70 -8.62
C TYR A 165 8.67 2.10 -8.15
N VAL A 166 8.21 2.21 -6.89
CA VAL A 166 7.99 3.47 -6.18
C VAL A 166 8.62 3.40 -4.79
N GLN A 167 9.08 4.53 -4.26
CA GLN A 167 9.84 4.58 -3.02
C GLN A 167 9.09 5.35 -1.92
N HIS A 168 8.83 4.68 -0.80
CA HIS A 168 8.41 5.34 0.43
C HIS A 168 9.60 6.01 1.12
N LEU A 169 9.42 7.25 1.56
CA LEU A 169 10.47 8.00 2.27
C LEU A 169 10.32 7.86 3.78
N SER A 170 9.21 8.30 4.34
CA SER A 170 8.90 8.18 5.76
C SER A 170 7.40 8.22 6.00
N ASP A 171 6.92 7.38 6.91
CA ASP A 171 5.50 7.27 7.23
C ASP A 171 4.95 8.53 7.89
N GLU A 172 3.83 9.03 7.36
CA GLU A 172 3.05 10.17 7.88
C GLU A 172 3.90 11.37 8.33
N PRO A 173 4.68 12.01 7.43
CA PRO A 173 5.42 13.21 7.78
C PRO A 173 4.45 14.30 8.27
N VAL A 174 4.96 15.16 9.16
CA VAL A 174 4.24 16.30 9.72
C VAL A 174 5.03 17.59 9.50
N ALA A 175 4.41 18.75 9.65
CA ALA A 175 5.08 20.05 9.44
C ALA A 175 6.43 20.18 10.18
N ALA A 176 6.51 19.66 11.41
CA ALA A 176 7.71 19.73 12.23
C ALA A 176 8.91 18.90 11.71
N ASN A 177 8.67 17.88 10.86
CA ASN A 177 9.75 17.10 10.25
C ASN A 177 9.80 17.22 8.71
N ALA A 178 8.99 18.12 8.14
CA ALA A 178 8.92 18.31 6.70
C ALA A 178 10.27 18.71 6.08
N ALA A 179 11.08 19.50 6.78
CA ALA A 179 12.42 19.86 6.29
C ALA A 179 13.33 18.62 6.13
N ALA A 180 13.37 17.73 7.12
CA ALA A 180 14.14 16.49 7.05
C ALA A 180 13.59 15.53 5.98
N TYR A 181 12.28 15.46 5.84
CA TYR A 181 11.62 14.70 4.77
C TYR A 181 12.00 15.22 3.38
N ASN A 182 11.95 16.53 3.18
CA ASN A 182 12.31 17.18 1.92
C ASN A 182 13.80 16.98 1.59
N ALA A 183 14.69 17.00 2.59
CA ALA A 183 16.11 16.67 2.42
C ALA A 183 16.31 15.23 1.96
N LEU A 184 15.58 14.27 2.54
CA LEU A 184 15.58 12.87 2.09
C LEU A 184 15.07 12.72 0.66
N ALA A 185 13.98 13.40 0.31
CA ALA A 185 13.43 13.40 -1.05
C ALA A 185 14.45 13.95 -2.07
N ALA A 186 15.19 15.01 -1.70
CA ALA A 186 16.23 15.57 -2.54
C ALA A 186 17.36 14.56 -2.80
N MET A 187 17.78 13.80 -1.78
CA MET A 187 18.77 12.73 -1.93
C MET A 187 18.25 11.59 -2.83
N VAL A 188 16.97 11.21 -2.70
CA VAL A 188 16.39 10.20 -3.59
C VAL A 188 16.38 10.69 -5.03
N ARG A 189 16.03 11.94 -5.29
CA ARG A 189 16.07 12.50 -6.64
C ARG A 189 17.47 12.57 -7.22
N GLU A 190 18.46 12.86 -6.38
CA GLU A 190 19.88 12.92 -6.78
C GLU A 190 20.42 11.53 -7.11
N PHE A 191 20.21 10.54 -6.23
CA PHE A 191 20.86 9.23 -6.33
C PHE A 191 20.01 8.18 -7.07
N ALA A 192 18.71 8.42 -7.21
CA ALA A 192 17.77 7.55 -7.92
C ALA A 192 16.87 8.37 -8.86
N PRO A 193 17.42 9.10 -9.84
CA PRO A 193 16.66 10.01 -10.68
C PRO A 193 15.53 9.28 -11.42
N GLY A 194 14.33 9.85 -11.37
CA GLY A 194 13.12 9.33 -12.01
C GLY A 194 12.43 8.19 -11.25
N VAL A 195 12.90 7.78 -10.08
CA VAL A 195 12.13 6.96 -9.14
C VAL A 195 11.05 7.84 -8.51
N LYS A 196 9.79 7.42 -8.61
CA LYS A 196 8.67 8.14 -7.99
C LYS A 196 8.63 7.90 -6.50
N THR A 197 8.32 8.95 -5.76
CA THR A 197 8.10 8.88 -4.31
C THR A 197 6.62 8.72 -4.00
N ILE A 198 6.30 7.92 -2.97
CA ILE A 198 4.94 7.67 -2.49
C ILE A 198 4.94 7.69 -0.97
N ASP A 199 4.00 8.37 -0.34
CA ASP A 199 3.79 8.23 1.11
C ASP A 199 2.35 8.52 1.54
N ALA A 200 1.92 7.84 2.60
CA ALA A 200 0.73 8.17 3.35
C ALA A 200 0.98 9.49 4.07
N THR A 201 0.34 10.57 3.61
CA THR A 201 0.60 11.89 4.18
C THR A 201 -0.54 12.88 4.00
N MET A 202 -0.74 13.69 5.03
CA MET A 202 -1.60 14.88 5.03
C MET A 202 -0.78 16.18 5.10
N CYS A 203 0.55 16.07 5.19
CA CYS A 203 1.47 17.20 5.36
C CYS A 203 1.67 17.94 4.03
N ARG A 204 1.16 19.16 3.91
CA ARG A 204 1.27 19.96 2.69
C ARG A 204 2.66 20.57 2.49
N GLU A 205 3.44 20.68 3.55
CA GLU A 205 4.81 21.20 3.58
C GLU A 205 5.81 20.29 2.83
N VAL A 206 5.41 19.06 2.50
CA VAL A 206 6.20 18.15 1.66
C VAL A 206 5.84 18.23 0.17
N ALA A 207 5.03 19.24 -0.22
CA ALA A 207 4.71 19.47 -1.61
C ALA A 207 5.97 19.67 -2.46
N GLY A 208 6.01 18.97 -3.61
CA GLY A 208 7.20 18.92 -4.44
C GLY A 208 8.18 17.78 -4.07
N SER A 209 7.96 17.05 -2.97
CA SER A 209 8.74 15.89 -2.55
C SER A 209 7.99 14.56 -2.67
N VAL A 210 6.70 14.61 -3.01
CA VAL A 210 5.83 13.44 -3.16
C VAL A 210 5.25 13.42 -4.57
N ASP A 211 5.41 12.32 -5.29
CA ASP A 211 4.84 12.13 -6.62
C ASP A 211 3.48 11.41 -6.57
N ILE A 212 3.29 10.56 -5.56
CA ILE A 212 2.06 9.81 -5.32
C ILE A 212 1.60 10.09 -3.89
N TRP A 213 0.63 10.99 -3.76
CA TRP A 213 0.03 11.33 -2.47
C TRP A 213 -0.95 10.27 -2.04
N VAL A 214 -0.89 9.86 -0.78
CA VAL A 214 -1.83 8.90 -0.20
C VAL A 214 -2.48 9.48 1.07
N PRO A 215 -3.33 10.53 0.96
CA PRO A 215 -4.01 11.12 2.10
C PRO A 215 -5.24 10.32 2.53
N GLN A 216 -5.73 10.59 3.74
CA GLN A 216 -7.04 10.12 4.19
C GLN A 216 -8.17 10.84 3.43
N PRO A 217 -9.31 10.16 3.14
CA PRO A 217 -10.46 10.80 2.49
C PRO A 217 -10.95 12.07 3.20
N SER A 218 -10.91 12.08 4.54
CA SER A 218 -11.28 13.27 5.32
C SER A 218 -10.37 14.47 5.09
N GLU A 219 -9.10 14.23 4.74
CA GLU A 219 -8.16 15.30 4.44
C GLU A 219 -8.36 15.85 3.03
N ILE A 220 -8.63 14.96 2.07
CA ILE A 220 -8.98 15.38 0.72
C ILE A 220 -10.26 16.23 0.73
N ASP A 221 -11.26 15.83 1.52
CA ASP A 221 -12.53 16.55 1.60
C ASP A 221 -12.34 17.98 2.15
N ARG A 222 -11.45 18.16 3.13
CA ARG A 222 -11.09 19.48 3.69
C ARG A 222 -10.20 20.33 2.79
N ASN A 223 -9.29 19.72 2.04
CA ASN A 223 -8.24 20.38 1.26
C ASN A 223 -8.28 20.00 -0.22
N ARG A 224 -9.47 19.89 -0.79
CA ARG A 224 -9.70 19.45 -2.17
C ARG A 224 -8.88 20.25 -3.20
N GLU A 225 -8.89 21.57 -3.10
CA GLU A 225 -8.17 22.45 -4.02
C GLU A 225 -6.67 22.17 -4.05
N PHE A 226 -6.09 21.84 -2.88
CA PHE A 226 -4.68 21.46 -2.81
C PHE A 226 -4.42 20.19 -3.62
N PHE A 227 -5.14 19.09 -3.37
CA PHE A 227 -4.92 17.83 -4.07
C PHE A 227 -5.27 17.91 -5.56
N ASP A 228 -6.29 18.67 -5.93
CA ASP A 228 -6.60 18.94 -7.33
C ASP A 228 -5.48 19.75 -8.03
N SER A 229 -4.82 20.67 -7.32
CA SER A 229 -3.65 21.38 -7.84
C SER A 229 -2.46 20.47 -8.06
N ARG A 230 -2.23 19.49 -7.16
CA ARG A 230 -1.13 18.50 -7.32
C ARG A 230 -1.35 17.61 -8.54
N ARG A 231 -2.58 17.17 -8.78
CA ARG A 231 -2.93 16.43 -10.00
C ARG A 231 -2.67 17.21 -11.28
N LYS A 232 -2.95 18.52 -11.30
CA LYS A 232 -2.65 19.38 -12.45
C LYS A 232 -1.16 19.47 -12.76
N LEU A 233 -0.30 19.18 -11.78
CA LEU A 233 1.15 19.09 -11.94
C LEU A 233 1.63 17.69 -12.35
N GLY A 234 0.70 16.72 -12.55
CA GLY A 234 1.00 15.35 -12.97
C GLY A 234 1.25 14.39 -11.81
N GLU A 235 1.04 14.81 -10.56
CA GLU A 235 1.12 13.95 -9.40
C GLU A 235 -0.14 13.08 -9.27
N GLN A 236 0.00 11.87 -8.69
CA GLN A 236 -1.13 10.99 -8.43
C GLN A 236 -1.70 11.21 -7.04
N VAL A 237 -2.99 10.92 -6.87
CA VAL A 237 -3.66 10.91 -5.57
C VAL A 237 -4.35 9.58 -5.37
N TRP A 238 -3.77 8.76 -4.52
CA TRP A 238 -4.40 7.58 -3.94
C TRP A 238 -5.14 7.99 -2.67
N ILE A 239 -5.73 7.04 -1.98
CA ILE A 239 -6.28 7.24 -0.63
C ILE A 239 -5.83 6.12 0.29
N TYR A 240 -5.79 6.40 1.59
CA TYR A 240 -5.68 5.34 2.59
C TYR A 240 -6.73 5.48 3.69
N THR A 241 -7.04 4.35 4.31
CA THR A 241 -7.78 4.30 5.57
C THR A 241 -6.96 3.51 6.59
N CYS A 242 -7.12 3.85 7.86
CA CYS A 242 -6.50 3.19 9.00
C CYS A 242 -7.46 3.34 10.19
N LEU A 243 -6.93 3.53 11.41
CA LEU A 243 -7.75 3.92 12.57
C LEU A 243 -8.55 5.23 12.34
N ASN A 244 -8.29 5.90 11.25
CA ASN A 244 -9.00 7.06 10.71
C ASN A 244 -9.19 6.92 9.18
N PRO A 245 -10.13 7.67 8.55
CA PRO A 245 -11.14 8.49 9.19
C PRO A 245 -12.26 7.65 9.85
N LYS A 246 -12.93 8.23 10.84
CA LYS A 246 -14.09 7.66 11.53
C LYS A 246 -15.38 8.38 11.14
N GLY A 247 -16.50 8.00 11.79
CA GLY A 247 -17.79 8.64 11.66
C GLY A 247 -18.45 8.32 10.33
N ARG A 248 -18.78 9.34 9.51
CA ARG A 248 -19.49 9.17 8.24
C ARG A 248 -18.59 8.84 7.05
N TYR A 249 -17.29 8.82 7.23
CA TYR A 249 -16.38 8.39 6.18
C TYR A 249 -16.35 6.86 6.06
N MET A 250 -16.23 6.37 4.84
CA MET A 250 -16.08 4.94 4.59
C MET A 250 -14.78 4.43 5.20
N ASN A 251 -14.84 3.27 5.84
CA ASN A 251 -13.70 2.53 6.35
C ASN A 251 -14.06 1.03 6.41
N ARG A 252 -13.13 0.18 6.85
CA ARG A 252 -13.29 -1.27 6.88
C ARG A 252 -13.37 -1.85 8.30
N PHE A 253 -13.83 -1.07 9.29
CA PHE A 253 -14.03 -1.54 10.67
C PHE A 253 -15.10 -2.62 10.78
N ILE A 254 -14.98 -3.49 11.78
CA ILE A 254 -15.97 -4.54 12.04
C ILE A 254 -17.36 -3.94 12.33
N ASP A 255 -17.38 -2.81 13.05
CA ASP A 255 -18.61 -2.14 13.46
C ASP A 255 -19.29 -1.33 12.32
N TYR A 256 -18.66 -1.24 11.17
CA TYR A 256 -19.21 -0.50 10.03
C TYR A 256 -20.10 -1.41 9.17
N HIS A 257 -21.10 -0.80 8.52
CA HIS A 257 -21.94 -1.50 7.56
C HIS A 257 -21.09 -2.14 6.46
N LEU A 258 -21.41 -3.38 6.07
CA LEU A 258 -20.61 -4.17 5.13
C LEU A 258 -20.52 -3.55 3.72
N LEU A 259 -21.42 -2.65 3.34
CA LEU A 259 -21.28 -1.85 2.12
C LEU A 259 -20.13 -0.83 2.19
N SER A 260 -19.70 -0.43 3.39
CA SER A 260 -18.64 0.58 3.54
C SER A 260 -17.32 0.16 2.84
N PRO A 261 -16.70 -1.00 3.12
CA PRO A 261 -15.49 -1.41 2.42
C PRO A 261 -15.70 -1.62 0.90
N ARG A 262 -16.91 -1.98 0.46
CA ARG A 262 -17.22 -2.09 -0.96
C ARG A 262 -17.30 -0.73 -1.65
N LEU A 263 -17.96 0.24 -1.04
CA LEU A 263 -18.19 1.57 -1.60
C LEU A 263 -16.93 2.47 -1.59
N ILE A 264 -15.90 2.13 -0.82
CA ILE A 264 -14.57 2.80 -0.92
C ILE A 264 -14.11 2.84 -2.38
N HIS A 265 -14.30 1.76 -3.14
CA HIS A 265 -13.81 1.69 -4.52
C HIS A 265 -14.77 2.36 -5.53
N TRP A 266 -16.05 2.50 -5.21
CA TRP A 266 -16.95 3.38 -5.94
C TRP A 266 -16.58 4.86 -5.71
N MET A 267 -16.14 5.21 -4.50
CA MET A 267 -15.59 6.53 -4.18
C MET A 267 -14.29 6.78 -4.97
N ASN A 268 -13.40 5.80 -5.06
CA ASN A 268 -12.20 5.90 -5.89
C ASN A 268 -12.56 6.25 -7.34
N PHE A 269 -13.54 5.56 -7.93
CA PHE A 269 -14.03 5.86 -9.26
C PHE A 269 -14.62 7.28 -9.35
N LYS A 270 -15.48 7.66 -8.41
CA LYS A 270 -16.13 8.97 -8.39
C LYS A 270 -15.13 10.12 -8.41
N TYR A 271 -14.10 10.04 -7.62
CA TYR A 271 -13.11 11.10 -7.44
C TYR A 271 -11.83 10.90 -8.29
N GLY A 272 -11.75 9.82 -9.06
CA GLY A 272 -10.60 9.53 -9.91
C GLY A 272 -9.34 9.26 -9.11
N PHE A 273 -9.44 8.59 -7.96
CA PHE A 273 -8.26 8.17 -7.21
C PHE A 273 -7.67 6.93 -7.87
N GLU A 274 -6.34 6.94 -8.04
CA GLU A 274 -5.63 5.89 -8.77
C GLU A 274 -5.24 4.70 -7.91
N GLY A 275 -5.37 4.80 -6.57
CA GLY A 275 -5.02 3.70 -5.67
C GLY A 275 -5.67 3.78 -4.30
N TYR A 276 -5.55 2.67 -3.60
CA TYR A 276 -5.97 2.51 -2.22
C TYR A 276 -4.92 1.76 -1.40
N LEU A 277 -4.56 2.32 -0.27
CA LEU A 277 -3.62 1.73 0.69
C LEU A 277 -4.31 1.45 2.01
N HIS A 278 -3.98 0.32 2.62
CA HIS A 278 -4.21 0.07 4.03
C HIS A 278 -3.02 -0.65 4.67
N TRP A 279 -2.63 -0.21 5.86
CA TRP A 279 -1.46 -0.77 6.56
C TRP A 279 -1.67 -2.17 7.13
N GLY A 280 -2.91 -2.57 7.40
CA GLY A 280 -3.24 -3.73 8.23
C GLY A 280 -3.94 -4.87 7.48
N LEU A 281 -3.19 -5.73 6.73
CA LEU A 281 -3.75 -6.98 6.24
C LEU A 281 -3.87 -8.02 7.37
N ASN A 282 -2.75 -8.24 8.11
CA ASN A 282 -2.60 -9.30 9.13
C ASN A 282 -1.66 -8.87 10.27
N PHE A 283 -1.79 -7.64 10.77
CA PHE A 283 -0.97 -7.10 11.86
C PHE A 283 -1.59 -7.32 13.25
N GLN A 284 -2.35 -8.41 13.43
CA GLN A 284 -2.90 -8.80 14.72
C GLN A 284 -1.81 -9.02 15.78
N LEU A 285 -2.18 -8.85 17.05
CA LEU A 285 -1.36 -9.27 18.20
C LEU A 285 -2.03 -10.44 18.90
N GLY A 286 -1.29 -11.54 19.03
CA GLY A 286 -1.80 -12.77 19.66
C GLY A 286 -2.93 -13.40 18.84
N ASP A 287 -4.00 -13.82 19.50
CA ASP A 287 -5.15 -14.47 18.86
C ASP A 287 -5.98 -13.46 18.06
N ALA A 288 -5.90 -13.57 16.72
CA ALA A 288 -6.59 -12.68 15.78
C ALA A 288 -8.13 -12.68 15.93
N PHE A 289 -8.73 -13.77 16.42
CA PHE A 289 -10.17 -13.90 16.58
C PHE A 289 -10.69 -13.26 17.89
N LYS A 290 -9.80 -13.06 18.86
CA LYS A 290 -10.13 -12.47 20.16
C LYS A 290 -9.66 -11.02 20.28
N ASN A 291 -8.52 -10.69 19.67
CA ASN A 291 -7.85 -9.39 19.82
C ASN A 291 -8.11 -8.47 18.61
N VAL A 292 -9.37 -8.31 18.22
CA VAL A 292 -9.77 -7.53 17.04
C VAL A 292 -9.47 -6.04 17.13
N GLU A 293 -9.24 -5.52 18.34
CA GLU A 293 -8.89 -4.11 18.63
C GLU A 293 -7.38 -3.91 18.88
N ARG A 294 -6.56 -4.92 18.64
CA ARG A 294 -5.11 -4.87 18.91
C ARG A 294 -4.30 -5.25 17.69
N GLY A 295 -3.23 -4.54 17.46
CA GLY A 295 -2.31 -4.84 16.38
C GLY A 295 -0.97 -4.13 16.53
N TYR A 296 0.08 -4.72 15.97
CA TYR A 296 1.38 -4.07 15.88
C TYR A 296 1.32 -2.89 14.90
N PRO A 297 1.97 -1.75 15.13
CA PRO A 297 2.84 -1.44 16.28
C PRO A 297 2.10 -0.89 17.50
N ASN A 298 0.79 -0.72 17.45
CA ASN A 298 0.01 -0.15 18.55
C ASN A 298 -0.79 -1.25 19.29
N PRO A 299 -0.33 -1.72 20.46
CA PRO A 299 -1.02 -2.76 21.21
C PRO A 299 -2.32 -2.27 21.90
N ASN A 300 -2.60 -0.97 21.86
CA ASN A 300 -3.70 -0.35 22.61
C ASN A 300 -4.74 0.29 21.68
N ASN A 301 -5.97 -0.20 21.75
CA ASN A 301 -7.19 0.48 21.29
C ASN A 301 -7.20 0.98 19.84
N LEU A 302 -6.88 0.11 18.88
CA LEU A 302 -7.28 0.31 17.50
C LEU A 302 -8.79 0.05 17.35
N PRO A 303 -9.50 0.70 16.43
CA PRO A 303 -10.84 0.30 16.06
C PRO A 303 -10.90 -1.16 15.67
N ALA A 304 -11.98 -1.86 16.04
CA ALA A 304 -12.11 -3.28 15.76
C ALA A 304 -11.93 -3.59 14.26
N GLY A 305 -10.94 -4.44 13.94
CA GLY A 305 -10.61 -4.86 12.59
C GLY A 305 -9.72 -3.91 11.78
N ASP A 306 -9.16 -2.85 12.38
CA ASP A 306 -8.20 -1.98 11.70
C ASP A 306 -6.87 -2.70 11.41
N SER A 307 -6.33 -3.40 12.41
CA SER A 307 -5.04 -4.07 12.29
C SER A 307 -5.03 -5.29 11.36
N HIS A 308 -6.20 -5.89 11.11
CA HIS A 308 -6.29 -7.04 10.24
C HIS A 308 -7.68 -7.21 9.61
N ILE A 309 -7.70 -7.69 8.39
CA ILE A 309 -8.88 -8.02 7.62
C ILE A 309 -8.85 -9.49 7.16
N VAL A 310 -7.67 -10.11 7.28
CA VAL A 310 -7.40 -11.51 7.00
C VAL A 310 -6.99 -12.18 8.31
N TYR A 311 -7.50 -13.37 8.52
CA TYR A 311 -7.26 -14.19 9.71
C TYR A 311 -6.33 -15.35 9.38
N PRO A 312 -5.46 -15.76 10.29
CA PRO A 312 -4.62 -16.91 10.06
C PRO A 312 -5.43 -18.22 10.15
N GLY A 313 -5.26 -19.10 9.17
CA GLY A 313 -5.86 -20.42 9.14
C GLY A 313 -4.82 -21.52 9.04
N ARG A 314 -5.21 -22.76 9.34
CA ARG A 314 -4.30 -23.92 9.39
C ARG A 314 -3.52 -24.14 8.08
N TYR A 315 -4.15 -23.89 6.93
CA TYR A 315 -3.58 -24.16 5.61
C TYR A 315 -3.28 -22.89 4.79
N GLY A 316 -3.50 -21.73 5.38
CA GLY A 316 -3.32 -20.44 4.72
C GLY A 316 -4.25 -19.40 5.30
N PRO A 317 -4.32 -18.19 4.69
CA PRO A 317 -5.15 -17.10 5.16
C PRO A 317 -6.65 -17.40 5.01
N ILE A 318 -7.46 -16.91 5.97
CA ILE A 318 -8.91 -16.93 5.96
C ILE A 318 -9.41 -15.49 5.73
N PRO A 319 -10.20 -15.22 4.69
CA PRO A 319 -10.75 -13.89 4.48
C PRO A 319 -11.83 -13.57 5.51
N SER A 320 -11.98 -12.30 5.84
CA SER A 320 -13.22 -11.82 6.44
C SER A 320 -14.23 -11.44 5.36
N ILE A 321 -15.52 -11.42 5.71
CA ILE A 321 -16.57 -10.90 4.80
C ILE A 321 -16.33 -9.45 4.39
N ARG A 322 -15.58 -8.67 5.19
CA ARG A 322 -15.16 -7.31 4.85
C ARG A 322 -14.16 -7.30 3.70
N PHE A 323 -13.27 -8.30 3.66
CA PHE A 323 -12.29 -8.45 2.57
C PHE A 323 -12.97 -8.93 1.29
N ASP A 324 -13.97 -9.83 1.39
CA ASP A 324 -14.84 -10.19 0.26
C ASP A 324 -15.58 -8.97 -0.30
N ALA A 325 -16.18 -8.16 0.57
CA ALA A 325 -16.86 -6.93 0.15
C ALA A 325 -15.90 -5.92 -0.51
N MET A 326 -14.67 -5.84 -0.01
CA MET A 326 -13.63 -4.99 -0.60
C MET A 326 -13.23 -5.48 -2.00
N ARG A 327 -12.98 -6.80 -2.18
CA ARG A 327 -12.73 -7.41 -3.49
C ARG A 327 -13.86 -7.09 -4.47
N ASP A 328 -15.10 -7.32 -4.07
CA ASP A 328 -16.27 -7.02 -4.88
C ASP A 328 -16.35 -5.53 -5.28
N GLY A 329 -15.91 -4.63 -4.39
CA GLY A 329 -15.84 -3.20 -4.66
C GLY A 329 -14.76 -2.85 -5.69
N ILE A 330 -13.60 -3.51 -5.63
CA ILE A 330 -12.52 -3.37 -6.63
C ILE A 330 -13.02 -3.85 -8.01
N GLU A 331 -13.74 -4.95 -8.06
CA GLU A 331 -14.34 -5.44 -9.30
C GLU A 331 -15.41 -4.48 -9.84
N ASP A 332 -16.25 -3.93 -8.96
CA ASP A 332 -17.22 -2.90 -9.36
C ASP A 332 -16.52 -1.64 -9.92
N TYR A 333 -15.35 -1.24 -9.35
CA TYR A 333 -14.55 -0.14 -9.90
C TYR A 333 -14.11 -0.41 -11.34
N GLU A 334 -13.58 -1.60 -11.61
CA GLU A 334 -13.15 -1.98 -12.98
C GLU A 334 -14.36 -2.01 -13.95
N LEU A 335 -15.52 -2.48 -13.51
CA LEU A 335 -16.76 -2.42 -14.32
C LEU A 335 -17.20 -0.97 -14.59
N LEU A 336 -17.10 -0.08 -13.60
CA LEU A 336 -17.38 1.36 -13.78
C LEU A 336 -16.39 1.99 -14.76
N ARG A 337 -15.11 1.64 -14.69
CA ARG A 337 -14.06 2.08 -15.62
C ARG A 337 -14.34 1.57 -17.04
N LEU A 338 -14.70 0.30 -17.19
CA LEU A 338 -15.06 -0.28 -18.48
C LEU A 338 -16.26 0.46 -19.11
N LEU A 339 -17.30 0.71 -18.33
CA LEU A 339 -18.45 1.49 -18.83
C LEU A 339 -18.07 2.94 -19.13
N ALA A 340 -17.21 3.56 -18.32
CA ALA A 340 -16.79 4.93 -18.53
C ALA A 340 -16.00 5.13 -19.82
N HIS A 341 -15.29 4.11 -20.28
CA HIS A 341 -14.55 4.16 -21.55
C HIS A 341 -15.49 4.36 -22.75
N SER A 342 -16.67 3.73 -22.74
CA SER A 342 -17.66 3.84 -23.82
C SER A 342 -18.77 4.85 -23.53
N ARG A 343 -19.16 5.04 -22.27
CA ARG A 343 -20.32 5.84 -21.82
C ARG A 343 -20.04 6.55 -20.49
N GLY A 344 -19.02 7.42 -20.46
CA GLY A 344 -18.54 8.07 -19.23
C GLY A 344 -19.61 8.76 -18.38
N ALA A 345 -20.52 9.55 -19.01
CA ALA A 345 -21.63 10.19 -18.28
C ALA A 345 -22.62 9.17 -17.68
N GLY A 346 -22.78 7.99 -18.30
CA GLY A 346 -23.61 6.90 -17.80
C GLY A 346 -23.03 6.27 -16.55
N ALA A 347 -21.75 5.91 -16.59
CA ALA A 347 -21.02 5.36 -15.45
C ALA A 347 -21.05 6.32 -14.25
N ARG A 348 -20.83 7.62 -14.52
CA ARG A 348 -20.85 8.67 -13.49
C ARG A 348 -22.22 8.74 -12.80
N ARG A 349 -23.32 8.83 -13.56
CA ARG A 349 -24.68 8.86 -12.99
C ARG A 349 -25.02 7.65 -12.15
N ILE A 350 -24.57 6.46 -12.57
CA ILE A 350 -24.77 5.23 -11.79
C ILE A 350 -23.99 5.31 -10.47
N CYS A 351 -22.73 5.72 -10.51
CA CYS A 351 -21.93 5.91 -9.32
C CYS A 351 -22.54 6.93 -8.37
N ASP A 352 -22.95 8.08 -8.88
CA ASP A 352 -23.54 9.17 -8.08
C ASP A 352 -24.86 8.80 -7.41
N SER A 353 -25.57 7.77 -7.94
CA SER A 353 -26.79 7.27 -7.29
C SER A 353 -26.54 6.52 -5.98
N VAL A 354 -25.32 6.06 -5.73
CA VAL A 354 -24.92 5.33 -4.49
C VAL A 354 -23.87 6.06 -3.67
N VAL A 355 -22.95 6.78 -4.30
CA VAL A 355 -21.92 7.59 -3.63
C VAL A 355 -22.13 9.05 -4.04
N ARG A 356 -22.77 9.84 -3.19
CA ARG A 356 -23.05 11.27 -3.43
C ARG A 356 -21.86 12.14 -3.02
N SER A 357 -21.27 11.84 -1.86
CA SER A 357 -20.01 12.45 -1.39
C SER A 357 -19.16 11.46 -0.61
N MET A 358 -18.03 11.88 -0.04
CA MET A 358 -17.18 11.04 0.81
C MET A 358 -17.87 10.64 2.12
N THR A 359 -18.90 11.37 2.53
CA THR A 359 -19.65 11.16 3.77
C THR A 359 -21.16 10.95 3.54
N ASP A 360 -21.61 11.02 2.28
CA ASP A 360 -23.00 10.78 1.88
C ASP A 360 -23.05 9.67 0.82
N TYR A 361 -23.46 8.49 1.21
CA TYR A 361 -23.57 7.30 0.39
C TYR A 361 -24.65 6.37 0.91
N THR A 362 -25.17 5.50 0.07
CA THR A 362 -26.21 4.55 0.50
C THR A 362 -25.65 3.43 1.38
N LEU A 363 -26.40 3.12 2.44
CA LEU A 363 -26.20 1.89 3.22
C LEU A 363 -27.35 0.89 2.99
N ASP A 364 -28.29 1.21 2.09
CA ASP A 364 -29.39 0.29 1.72
C ASP A 364 -28.90 -0.71 0.66
N PRO A 365 -28.82 -2.01 0.99
CA PRO A 365 -28.43 -3.04 0.06
C PRO A 365 -29.33 -3.15 -1.18
N SER A 366 -30.61 -2.76 -1.08
CA SER A 366 -31.55 -2.78 -2.21
C SER A 366 -31.23 -1.68 -3.22
N GLU A 367 -30.97 -0.46 -2.74
CA GLU A 367 -30.53 0.64 -3.62
C GLU A 367 -29.20 0.31 -4.30
N PHE A 368 -28.25 -0.20 -3.55
CA PHE A 368 -26.96 -0.61 -4.10
C PHE A 368 -27.11 -1.70 -5.17
N ARG A 369 -27.90 -2.76 -4.91
CA ARG A 369 -28.14 -3.84 -5.87
C ARG A 369 -28.82 -3.32 -7.16
N LYS A 370 -29.75 -2.38 -7.05
CA LYS A 370 -30.38 -1.73 -8.21
C LYS A 370 -29.36 -0.94 -9.03
N ALA A 371 -28.46 -0.20 -8.38
CA ALA A 371 -27.40 0.55 -9.07
C ALA A 371 -26.42 -0.39 -9.79
N ARG A 372 -25.99 -1.48 -9.12
CA ARG A 372 -25.12 -2.49 -9.72
C ARG A 372 -25.79 -3.21 -10.88
N ALA A 373 -27.08 -3.53 -10.79
CA ALA A 373 -27.82 -4.12 -11.90
C ALA A 373 -27.84 -3.18 -13.11
N ARG A 374 -28.09 -1.88 -12.92
CA ARG A 374 -28.02 -0.86 -13.98
C ARG A 374 -26.64 -0.78 -14.62
N LEU A 375 -25.57 -0.91 -13.82
CA LEU A 375 -24.19 -0.94 -14.33
C LEU A 375 -23.98 -2.11 -15.28
N LEU A 376 -24.38 -3.32 -14.87
CA LEU A 376 -24.27 -4.52 -15.68
C LEU A 376 -25.15 -4.47 -16.95
N ASP A 377 -26.41 -3.98 -16.82
CA ASP A 377 -27.30 -3.81 -17.98
C ASP A 377 -26.77 -2.77 -18.99
N ALA A 378 -26.07 -1.74 -18.50
CA ALA A 378 -25.46 -0.73 -19.37
C ALA A 378 -24.21 -1.26 -20.09
N LEU A 379 -23.44 -2.13 -19.46
CA LEU A 379 -22.28 -2.80 -20.06
C LEU A 379 -22.73 -3.80 -21.14
N GLU A 380 -23.73 -4.64 -20.88
CA GLU A 380 -24.28 -5.57 -21.89
C GLU A 380 -24.80 -4.84 -23.16
N LYS A 381 -25.28 -3.60 -23.01
CA LYS A 381 -25.75 -2.78 -24.14
C LYS A 381 -24.63 -2.01 -24.85
N ALA A 382 -23.43 -1.98 -24.28
CA ALA A 382 -22.28 -1.27 -24.84
C ALA A 382 -21.34 -2.19 -25.64
N HIS A 383 -21.47 -3.51 -25.43
CA HIS A 383 -20.90 -4.58 -26.23
C HIS A 383 -21.90 -5.05 -27.31
#